data_03e007902b5c10a9c40aa6d0b95f070a
#
_entry.id   03e007902b5c10a9c40aa6d0b95f070a
#
_cell.length_a   1.000
_cell.length_b   1.000
_cell.length_c   1.000
_cell.angle_alpha   90.00
_cell.angle_beta   90.00
_cell.angle_gamma   90.00
#
_symmetry.space_group_name_H-M   'P 1'
#
loop_
_entity.id
_entity.type
_entity.pdbx_description
1 polymer ?
#
loop_
_entity_poly.entity_id
_entity_poly.type
_entity_poly.pdbx_seq_one_letter_code
_entity_poly.pdbx_strand_id
1 'polypeptide(L)'
;MKALYNDGSVAELPQDEVTHVIRHSAAHIMAQAIKRLYPQADFAYGPATDNGFYYDVDLPEGVKISEDDFPAIEAEMKKIVKENLKFTVYEKPRAEAIALMEERGEKYKVEHIGDLDDDARITFYQQGDYIDMCVGPHICYTKALKAFKLTGVSGAYWKGDKDNKMLTRINGVAFATKEELDEHMHMLEEAKKRDHRKIGREMDLFMMRDEAPGFPFFLPNGMILKNTLLDYWREIHHKAGYVEISTPLIMIKQLWKTSGHWDHYKDNMYSTVIDDEEYCIKPMNCPGGVLVYASKPHSYRELPIRAGEIGLVHRHELRGALHGLFRVRCFNQDDAHLFVRPDQLTDEIVGVVNLIDSVYQKFGFKYHVELSTRPEDSMGSDEDWARAEEGLRTALEKLGMDYEVNEGDGAFYGPKIDFHLEDSLGRTWQCGTVQLDFQMPLNFDLEYVDADGTKKRPIMLHRVCFGSIERFIGILIEHFAGKFPTWLAPVQVKALPVSEKSRDYAHEVCAKLEEAGIRVVCDDRDEKIGYKIREARSIDRVPYMLILGEKEVEAGNISVRDRSNETVQMSVDEFVAKVLEEIKTRA
;
A
#
# COMPACT_ATOMS: atom_id res chain seq x y z
N MET A 1 8.36 19.41 25.58
CA MET A 1 9.61 18.68 25.94
C MET A 1 10.82 19.51 25.52
N LYS A 2 11.95 19.47 26.27
CA LYS A 2 13.18 20.21 25.89
C LYS A 2 14.16 19.27 25.19
N ALA A 3 14.83 19.79 24.15
CA ALA A 3 15.88 19.10 23.42
C ALA A 3 17.21 19.86 23.46
N LEU A 4 18.29 19.11 23.30
CA LEU A 4 19.66 19.63 23.13
C LEU A 4 19.99 19.64 21.64
N TYR A 5 20.32 20.82 21.11
CA TYR A 5 20.67 21.04 19.71
C TYR A 5 22.18 21.04 19.47
N ASN A 6 22.60 20.94 18.22
CA ASN A 6 24.02 20.87 17.80
C ASN A 6 24.88 22.06 18.23
N ASP A 7 24.30 23.23 18.44
CA ASP A 7 24.98 24.42 18.92
C ASP A 7 25.14 24.45 20.44
N GLY A 8 24.69 23.38 21.12
CA GLY A 8 24.65 23.29 22.58
C GLY A 8 23.49 24.00 23.26
N SER A 9 22.60 24.63 22.48
CA SER A 9 21.39 25.25 23.01
C SER A 9 20.38 24.23 23.49
N VAL A 10 19.54 24.62 24.45
CA VAL A 10 18.43 23.81 24.94
C VAL A 10 17.15 24.60 24.75
N ALA A 11 16.26 24.09 23.90
CA ALA A 11 14.98 24.74 23.61
C ALA A 11 13.80 23.77 23.76
N GLU A 12 12.59 24.32 23.84
CA GLU A 12 11.35 23.53 23.77
C GLU A 12 11.14 23.05 22.34
N LEU A 13 10.79 21.77 22.20
CA LEU A 13 10.46 21.16 20.91
C LEU A 13 9.06 21.57 20.46
N PRO A 14 8.86 21.88 19.17
CA PRO A 14 7.55 21.83 18.54
C PRO A 14 6.88 20.45 18.77
N GLN A 15 5.55 20.42 18.84
CA GLN A 15 4.82 19.19 19.21
C GLN A 15 5.01 18.07 18.17
N ASP A 16 5.09 18.43 16.92
CA ASP A 16 5.33 17.54 15.77
C ASP A 16 6.73 16.92 15.75
N GLU A 17 7.74 17.58 16.30
CA GLU A 17 9.12 17.06 16.38
C GLU A 17 9.38 16.15 17.59
N VAL A 18 8.50 16.17 18.60
CA VAL A 18 8.73 15.44 19.88
C VAL A 18 8.99 13.96 19.65
N THR A 19 8.19 13.29 18.83
CA THR A 19 8.31 11.86 18.58
C THR A 19 9.60 11.53 17.83
N HIS A 20 9.98 12.34 16.86
CA HIS A 20 11.23 12.17 16.11
C HIS A 20 12.46 12.25 17.01
N VAL A 21 12.55 13.24 17.88
CA VAL A 21 13.68 13.41 18.82
C VAL A 21 13.73 12.30 19.87
N ILE A 22 12.58 11.82 20.34
CA ILE A 22 12.50 10.65 21.23
C ILE A 22 13.05 9.41 20.53
N ARG A 23 12.65 9.13 19.30
CA ARG A 23 13.11 7.98 18.48
C ARG A 23 14.60 8.05 18.24
N HIS A 24 15.12 9.22 17.83
CA HIS A 24 16.55 9.42 17.62
C HIS A 24 17.35 9.15 18.89
N SER A 25 16.90 9.67 20.02
CA SER A 25 17.57 9.43 21.32
C SER A 25 17.44 7.98 21.78
N ALA A 26 16.33 7.31 21.47
CA ALA A 26 16.15 5.89 21.74
C ALA A 26 17.14 5.03 20.96
N ALA A 27 17.48 5.39 19.70
CA ALA A 27 18.52 4.73 18.91
C ALA A 27 19.88 4.77 19.61
N HIS A 28 20.29 5.95 20.15
CA HIS A 28 21.52 6.10 20.92
C HIS A 28 21.52 5.29 22.24
N ILE A 29 20.38 5.26 22.95
CA ILE A 29 20.23 4.48 24.18
C ILE A 29 20.28 2.98 23.88
N MET A 30 19.69 2.54 22.76
CA MET A 30 19.79 1.15 22.30
C MET A 30 21.22 0.79 21.92
N ALA A 31 21.93 1.66 21.17
CA ALA A 31 23.32 1.44 20.80
C ALA A 31 24.22 1.31 22.04
N GLN A 32 24.03 2.19 23.07
CA GLN A 32 24.73 2.07 24.35
C GLN A 32 24.43 0.74 25.07
N ALA A 33 23.17 0.31 25.07
CA ALA A 33 22.77 -0.96 25.66
C ALA A 33 23.41 -2.15 24.94
N ILE A 34 23.43 -2.13 23.61
CA ILE A 34 24.08 -3.16 22.79
C ILE A 34 25.59 -3.15 23.04
N LYS A 35 26.24 -1.98 23.07
CA LYS A 35 27.69 -1.88 23.35
C LYS A 35 28.05 -2.43 24.73
N ARG A 36 27.21 -2.26 25.77
CA ARG A 36 27.41 -2.84 27.10
C ARG A 36 27.28 -4.38 27.11
N LEU A 37 26.33 -4.91 26.32
CA LEU A 37 26.09 -6.36 26.23
C LEU A 37 27.06 -7.05 25.25
N TYR A 38 27.43 -6.36 24.19
CA TYR A 38 28.32 -6.83 23.13
C TYR A 38 29.47 -5.83 22.89
N PRO A 39 30.49 -5.79 23.75
CA PRO A 39 31.53 -4.75 23.72
C PRO A 39 32.34 -4.70 22.42
N GLN A 40 32.37 -5.80 21.66
CA GLN A 40 33.09 -5.91 20.37
C GLN A 40 32.22 -5.55 19.15
N ALA A 41 30.97 -5.12 19.36
CA ALA A 41 30.14 -4.68 18.27
C ALA A 41 30.57 -3.30 17.77
N ASP A 42 30.58 -3.12 16.44
CA ASP A 42 30.84 -1.84 15.76
C ASP A 42 29.51 -1.24 15.28
N PHE A 43 29.39 0.07 15.33
CA PHE A 43 28.15 0.78 15.05
C PHE A 43 28.24 1.61 13.77
N ALA A 44 27.25 1.47 12.88
CA ALA A 44 27.15 2.23 11.64
C ALA A 44 26.20 3.42 11.79
N TYR A 45 24.92 3.26 11.47
CA TYR A 45 23.92 4.33 11.52
C TYR A 45 22.71 3.98 12.40
N GLY A 46 22.19 5.01 13.08
CA GLY A 46 21.03 4.87 13.97
C GLY A 46 20.02 6.03 13.86
N PRO A 47 19.38 6.25 12.69
CA PRO A 47 18.43 7.33 12.53
C PRO A 47 17.08 7.03 13.16
N ALA A 48 16.35 8.10 13.45
CA ALA A 48 14.90 8.05 13.59
C ALA A 48 14.25 7.96 12.20
N THR A 49 13.10 7.32 12.14
CA THR A 49 12.25 7.22 10.94
C THR A 49 10.81 7.57 11.31
N ASP A 50 9.94 7.79 10.31
CA ASP A 50 8.52 8.08 10.56
C ASP A 50 7.79 6.97 11.31
N ASN A 51 8.29 5.74 11.22
CA ASN A 51 7.65 4.57 11.86
C ASN A 51 8.40 4.03 13.08
N GLY A 52 9.54 4.63 13.47
CA GLY A 52 10.33 4.13 14.59
C GLY A 52 11.77 4.62 14.57
N PHE A 53 12.68 3.75 14.98
CA PHE A 53 14.11 3.98 14.91
C PHE A 53 14.83 2.65 14.64
N TYR A 54 16.06 2.71 14.18
CA TYR A 54 16.91 1.52 14.08
C TYR A 54 18.37 1.86 14.40
N TYR A 55 19.18 0.81 14.51
CA TYR A 55 20.63 0.92 14.47
C TYR A 55 21.21 -0.24 13.69
N ASP A 56 22.17 0.05 12.80
CA ASP A 56 22.91 -0.93 12.03
C ASP A 56 24.20 -1.27 12.77
N VAL A 57 24.35 -2.54 13.12
CA VAL A 57 25.42 -3.05 13.99
C VAL A 57 26.19 -4.14 13.27
N ASP A 58 27.52 -4.04 13.29
CA ASP A 58 28.42 -5.11 12.86
C ASP A 58 28.83 -5.96 14.05
N LEU A 59 28.41 -7.20 14.05
CA LEU A 59 28.67 -8.15 15.13
C LEU A 59 29.91 -9.01 14.80
N PRO A 60 30.69 -9.42 15.83
CA PRO A 60 31.80 -10.36 15.65
C PRO A 60 31.34 -11.66 15.00
N GLU A 61 32.28 -12.35 14.36
CA GLU A 61 32.02 -13.65 13.75
C GLU A 61 31.47 -14.65 14.80
N GLY A 62 30.36 -15.30 14.43
CA GLY A 62 29.68 -16.26 15.32
C GLY A 62 28.70 -15.63 16.32
N VAL A 63 28.71 -14.31 16.50
CA VAL A 63 27.73 -13.59 17.33
C VAL A 63 26.53 -13.18 16.48
N LYS A 64 25.33 -13.44 16.97
CA LYS A 64 24.07 -13.02 16.33
C LYS A 64 23.15 -12.41 17.36
N ILE A 65 22.42 -11.40 16.97
CA ILE A 65 21.29 -10.85 17.72
C ILE A 65 20.00 -11.26 17.00
N SER A 66 19.07 -11.81 17.75
CA SER A 66 17.74 -12.22 17.32
C SER A 66 16.66 -11.56 18.18
N GLU A 67 15.40 -11.78 17.88
CA GLU A 67 14.29 -11.28 18.71
C GLU A 67 14.30 -11.87 20.13
N ASP A 68 14.92 -13.04 20.34
CA ASP A 68 15.08 -13.67 21.65
C ASP A 68 15.99 -12.86 22.59
N ASP A 69 16.87 -12.01 22.04
CA ASP A 69 17.79 -11.16 22.79
C ASP A 69 17.14 -9.82 23.22
N PHE A 70 15.97 -9.47 22.64
CA PHE A 70 15.29 -8.21 22.94
C PHE A 70 15.01 -7.98 24.43
N PRO A 71 14.54 -8.98 25.22
CA PRO A 71 14.31 -8.77 26.64
C PRO A 71 15.58 -8.32 27.38
N ALA A 72 16.75 -8.83 27.02
CA ALA A 72 18.03 -8.47 27.64
C ALA A 72 18.45 -7.05 27.22
N ILE A 73 18.35 -6.71 25.94
CA ILE A 73 18.68 -5.37 25.41
C ILE A 73 17.74 -4.32 26.02
N GLU A 74 16.42 -4.56 26.01
CA GLU A 74 15.43 -3.65 26.62
C GLU A 74 15.63 -3.47 28.13
N ALA A 75 16.04 -4.53 28.82
CA ALA A 75 16.39 -4.44 30.26
C ALA A 75 17.59 -3.53 30.49
N GLU A 76 18.61 -3.62 29.63
CA GLU A 76 19.79 -2.74 29.71
C GLU A 76 19.44 -1.29 29.33
N MET A 77 18.64 -1.08 28.28
CA MET A 77 18.09 0.25 27.94
C MET A 77 17.35 0.86 29.14
N LYS A 78 16.50 0.07 29.83
CA LYS A 78 15.78 0.53 31.03
C LYS A 78 16.72 0.90 32.17
N LYS A 79 17.89 0.24 32.34
CA LYS A 79 18.92 0.64 33.32
C LYS A 79 19.51 2.00 32.92
N ILE A 80 19.91 2.19 31.66
CA ILE A 80 20.47 3.45 31.16
C ILE A 80 19.48 4.60 31.37
N VAL A 81 18.18 4.38 31.10
CA VAL A 81 17.13 5.35 31.38
C VAL A 81 17.05 5.70 32.87
N LYS A 82 17.17 4.71 33.79
CA LYS A 82 17.17 4.93 35.25
C LYS A 82 18.41 5.64 35.73
N GLU A 83 19.55 5.48 35.07
CA GLU A 83 20.80 6.19 35.39
C GLU A 83 20.67 7.69 35.19
N ASN A 84 19.67 8.13 34.39
CA ASN A 84 19.38 9.54 34.12
C ASN A 84 20.59 10.31 33.59
N LEU A 85 21.29 9.74 32.63
CA LEU A 85 22.48 10.31 32.03
C LEU A 85 22.13 11.59 31.27
N LYS A 86 22.96 12.62 31.39
CA LYS A 86 22.82 13.85 30.65
C LYS A 86 23.40 13.68 29.24
N PHE A 87 22.68 14.12 28.21
CA PHE A 87 23.25 14.29 26.88
C PHE A 87 24.08 15.57 26.85
N THR A 88 25.25 15.48 26.26
CA THR A 88 26.14 16.61 25.97
C THR A 88 26.56 16.55 24.52
N VAL A 89 26.78 17.72 23.92
CA VAL A 89 27.22 17.86 22.52
C VAL A 89 28.51 18.63 22.47
N TYR A 90 29.40 18.24 21.55
CA TYR A 90 30.62 18.97 21.25
C TYR A 90 31.04 18.72 19.81
N GLU A 91 31.76 19.68 19.25
CA GLU A 91 32.29 19.64 17.90
C GLU A 91 33.80 19.31 17.93
N LYS A 92 34.28 18.59 16.91
CA LYS A 92 35.71 18.32 16.72
C LYS A 92 36.13 18.57 15.29
N PRO A 93 37.37 19.13 15.09
CA PRO A 93 38.00 19.14 13.77
C PRO A 93 38.14 17.71 13.23
N ARG A 94 38.08 17.55 11.91
CA ARG A 94 38.09 16.23 11.20
C ARG A 94 39.20 15.29 11.72
N ALA A 95 40.44 15.79 11.81
CA ALA A 95 41.55 14.96 12.27
C ALA A 95 41.36 14.44 13.71
N GLU A 96 40.86 15.27 14.62
CA GLU A 96 40.57 14.85 15.99
C GLU A 96 39.33 13.93 16.06
N ALA A 97 38.36 14.14 15.19
CA ALA A 97 37.18 13.28 15.09
C ALA A 97 37.56 11.86 14.63
N ILE A 98 38.41 11.75 13.61
CA ILE A 98 38.96 10.47 13.14
C ILE A 98 39.73 9.79 14.27
N ALA A 99 40.69 10.50 14.90
CA ALA A 99 41.49 9.93 15.99
C ALA A 99 40.63 9.42 17.15
N LEU A 100 39.57 10.15 17.53
CA LEU A 100 38.63 9.73 18.56
C LEU A 100 37.89 8.44 18.19
N MET A 101 37.44 8.31 16.94
CA MET A 101 36.71 7.13 16.47
C MET A 101 37.65 5.92 16.28
N GLU A 102 38.89 6.13 15.85
CA GLU A 102 39.93 5.09 15.79
C GLU A 102 40.28 4.55 17.17
N GLU A 103 40.49 5.44 18.18
CA GLU A 103 40.72 5.06 19.56
C GLU A 103 39.57 4.20 20.12
N ARG A 104 38.36 4.46 19.70
CA ARG A 104 37.17 3.71 20.15
C ARG A 104 36.90 2.46 19.31
N GLY A 105 37.62 2.23 18.21
CA GLY A 105 37.44 1.11 17.28
C GLY A 105 36.21 1.20 16.38
N GLU A 106 35.63 2.41 16.22
CA GLU A 106 34.39 2.64 15.44
C GLU A 106 34.69 2.86 13.96
N LYS A 107 35.09 1.80 13.26
CA LYS A 107 35.56 1.84 11.85
C LYS A 107 34.55 2.47 10.86
N TYR A 108 33.23 2.23 11.04
CA TYR A 108 32.19 2.78 10.17
C TYR A 108 32.04 4.29 10.34
N LYS A 109 32.27 4.81 11.55
CA LYS A 109 32.28 6.25 11.80
C LYS A 109 33.52 6.91 11.20
N VAL A 110 34.69 6.26 11.27
CA VAL A 110 35.92 6.74 10.61
C VAL A 110 35.72 6.84 9.10
N GLU A 111 35.17 5.79 8.47
CA GLU A 111 34.87 5.79 7.04
C GLU A 111 33.88 6.89 6.68
N HIS A 112 32.80 7.06 7.46
CA HIS A 112 31.81 8.08 7.21
C HIS A 112 32.36 9.51 7.33
N ILE A 113 33.23 9.77 8.31
CA ILE A 113 33.90 11.07 8.41
C ILE A 113 34.76 11.36 7.16
N GLY A 114 35.35 10.31 6.56
CA GLY A 114 36.10 10.42 5.31
C GLY A 114 35.26 10.84 4.12
N ASP A 115 33.98 10.45 4.11
CA ASP A 115 33.05 10.76 2.99
C ASP A 115 32.40 12.15 3.11
N LEU A 116 32.49 12.81 4.26
CA LEU A 116 31.89 14.14 4.45
C LEU A 116 32.63 15.21 3.65
N ASP A 117 31.94 16.26 3.25
CA ASP A 117 32.54 17.43 2.61
C ASP A 117 33.57 18.10 3.53
N ASP A 118 34.59 18.77 2.94
CA ASP A 118 35.73 19.32 3.68
C ASP A 118 35.31 20.36 4.74
N ASP A 119 34.21 21.06 4.52
CA ASP A 119 33.65 22.11 5.41
C ASP A 119 32.57 21.57 6.36
N ALA A 120 32.27 20.27 6.34
CA ALA A 120 31.25 19.66 7.17
C ALA A 120 31.58 19.79 8.68
N ARG A 121 30.59 20.24 9.46
CA ARG A 121 30.67 20.24 10.91
C ARG A 121 30.53 18.82 11.45
N ILE A 122 31.47 18.36 12.27
CA ILE A 122 31.46 17.04 12.86
C ILE A 122 31.13 17.16 14.33
N THR A 123 29.90 16.80 14.69
CA THR A 123 29.38 16.85 16.05
C THR A 123 29.24 15.48 16.67
N PHE A 124 29.47 15.43 17.98
CA PHE A 124 29.34 14.22 18.80
C PHE A 124 28.36 14.46 19.93
N TYR A 125 27.50 13.48 20.15
CA TYR A 125 26.65 13.44 21.32
C TYR A 125 27.15 12.35 22.27
N GLN A 126 27.20 12.71 23.54
CA GLN A 126 27.68 11.81 24.60
C GLN A 126 26.63 11.67 25.70
N GLN A 127 26.38 10.45 26.11
CA GLN A 127 25.60 10.08 27.30
C GLN A 127 26.36 9.06 28.14
N GLY A 128 26.86 9.52 29.29
CA GLY A 128 27.75 8.68 30.13
C GLY A 128 29.04 8.32 29.41
N ASP A 129 29.30 7.04 29.25
CA ASP A 129 30.48 6.45 28.58
C ASP A 129 30.27 6.26 27.05
N TYR A 130 29.05 6.40 26.54
CA TYR A 130 28.73 6.22 25.13
C TYR A 130 28.84 7.55 24.39
N ILE A 131 29.56 7.52 23.27
CA ILE A 131 29.75 8.66 22.36
C ILE A 131 29.37 8.21 20.95
N ASP A 132 28.57 9.04 20.26
CA ASP A 132 28.19 8.81 18.90
C ASP A 132 28.34 10.07 18.03
N MET A 133 28.74 9.91 16.78
CA MET A 133 28.75 11.00 15.81
C MET A 133 27.34 11.21 15.27
N CYS A 134 26.80 12.41 15.46
CA CYS A 134 25.40 12.67 15.16
C CYS A 134 25.13 14.16 14.98
N VAL A 135 24.08 14.50 14.23
CA VAL A 135 23.64 15.86 13.98
C VAL A 135 22.46 16.31 14.88
N GLY A 136 22.06 15.49 15.85
CA GLY A 136 20.95 15.81 16.77
C GLY A 136 19.62 16.18 16.09
N PRO A 137 18.69 16.83 16.80
CA PRO A 137 18.69 17.06 18.24
C PRO A 137 18.39 15.80 19.08
N HIS A 138 18.66 15.89 20.38
CA HIS A 138 18.39 14.81 21.35
C HIS A 138 17.66 15.30 22.59
N ILE A 139 17.04 14.36 23.33
CA ILE A 139 16.52 14.65 24.68
C ILE A 139 17.67 15.07 25.62
N CYS A 140 17.40 15.94 26.59
CA CYS A 140 18.44 16.42 27.48
C CYS A 140 18.97 15.36 28.46
N TYR A 141 18.14 14.37 28.83
CA TYR A 141 18.46 13.32 29.80
C TYR A 141 17.82 12.00 29.38
N THR A 142 18.52 10.88 29.56
CA THR A 142 18.01 9.55 29.18
C THR A 142 16.68 9.20 29.86
N LYS A 143 16.40 9.74 31.07
CA LYS A 143 15.14 9.54 31.79
C LYS A 143 13.90 10.09 31.06
N ALA A 144 14.08 10.96 30.07
CA ALA A 144 12.97 11.46 29.25
C ALA A 144 12.41 10.39 28.28
N LEU A 145 13.18 9.34 27.97
CA LEU A 145 12.70 8.18 27.21
C LEU A 145 11.85 7.29 28.14
N LYS A 146 10.52 7.36 27.99
CA LYS A 146 9.59 6.67 28.89
C LYS A 146 9.05 5.35 28.30
N ALA A 147 8.80 5.35 26.99
CA ALA A 147 8.09 4.27 26.31
C ALA A 147 8.85 3.86 25.04
N PHE A 148 9.33 2.62 25.00
CA PHE A 148 10.02 2.04 23.85
C PHE A 148 9.86 0.53 23.80
N LYS A 149 10.00 -0.03 22.60
CA LYS A 149 9.94 -1.47 22.33
C LYS A 149 10.81 -1.80 21.12
N LEU A 150 11.58 -2.90 21.18
CA LEU A 150 12.25 -3.46 20.02
C LEU A 150 11.24 -4.30 19.20
N THR A 151 11.32 -4.20 17.87
CA THR A 151 10.26 -4.73 17.00
C THR A 151 10.72 -5.74 15.95
N GLY A 152 12.03 -5.78 15.64
CA GLY A 152 12.53 -6.74 14.66
C GLY A 152 14.02 -6.65 14.42
N VAL A 153 14.57 -7.71 13.82
CA VAL A 153 15.95 -7.79 13.32
C VAL A 153 15.92 -8.06 11.83
N SER A 154 16.76 -7.37 11.07
CA SER A 154 16.92 -7.57 9.63
C SER A 154 18.37 -7.35 9.19
N GLY A 155 18.73 -7.82 7.99
CA GLY A 155 20.00 -7.48 7.36
C GLY A 155 19.91 -6.12 6.64
N ALA A 156 21.00 -5.36 6.67
CA ALA A 156 21.16 -4.15 5.88
C ALA A 156 22.57 -4.06 5.33
N TYR A 157 22.73 -3.81 4.04
CA TYR A 157 24.07 -3.62 3.47
C TYR A 157 24.62 -2.24 3.82
N TRP A 158 25.91 -2.19 4.19
CA TRP A 158 26.58 -0.93 4.46
C TRP A 158 26.47 0.03 3.27
N LYS A 159 26.07 1.28 3.53
CA LYS A 159 25.78 2.30 2.51
C LYS A 159 24.74 1.88 1.45
N GLY A 160 23.92 0.86 1.74
CA GLY A 160 22.91 0.37 0.81
C GLY A 160 23.45 -0.40 -0.39
N ASP A 161 24.75 -0.66 -0.45
CA ASP A 161 25.40 -1.36 -1.55
C ASP A 161 25.52 -2.87 -1.24
N LYS A 162 24.94 -3.69 -2.11
CA LYS A 162 24.93 -5.17 -2.00
C LYS A 162 26.32 -5.81 -1.98
N ASP A 163 27.34 -5.11 -2.51
CA ASP A 163 28.72 -5.57 -2.56
C ASP A 163 29.49 -5.28 -1.26
N ASN A 164 28.89 -4.45 -0.38
CA ASN A 164 29.42 -4.17 0.95
C ASN A 164 28.95 -5.20 2.00
N LYS A 165 29.56 -5.15 3.18
CA LYS A 165 29.23 -6.04 4.29
C LYS A 165 27.76 -5.89 4.70
N MET A 166 27.09 -7.02 4.94
CA MET A 166 25.77 -7.05 5.51
C MET A 166 25.87 -6.88 7.04
N LEU A 167 25.21 -5.83 7.56
CA LEU A 167 25.09 -5.49 8.97
C LEU A 167 23.78 -6.03 9.55
N THR A 168 23.72 -6.12 10.86
CA THR A 168 22.49 -6.45 11.58
C THR A 168 21.76 -5.17 11.93
N ARG A 169 20.58 -4.97 11.35
CA ARG A 169 19.67 -3.85 11.67
C ARG A 169 18.72 -4.26 12.78
N ILE A 170 18.73 -3.53 13.88
CA ILE A 170 17.83 -3.73 15.02
C ILE A 170 16.84 -2.59 15.01
N ASN A 171 15.55 -2.91 14.88
CA ASN A 171 14.46 -1.95 14.78
C ASN A 171 13.75 -1.80 16.13
N GLY A 172 13.27 -0.59 16.40
CA GLY A 172 12.49 -0.31 17.58
C GLY A 172 11.50 0.84 17.35
N VAL A 173 10.59 1.00 18.29
CA VAL A 173 9.64 2.13 18.35
C VAL A 173 9.76 2.82 19.69
N ALA A 174 9.55 4.14 19.70
CA ALA A 174 9.54 4.93 20.92
C ALA A 174 8.52 6.07 20.82
N PHE A 175 7.88 6.36 21.95
CA PHE A 175 6.81 7.33 22.08
C PHE A 175 6.97 8.16 23.36
N ALA A 176 6.27 9.29 23.44
CA ALA A 176 6.30 10.17 24.59
C ALA A 176 5.63 9.54 25.83
N THR A 177 4.61 8.71 25.61
CA THR A 177 3.82 8.06 26.65
C THR A 177 3.75 6.54 26.46
N LYS A 178 3.42 5.84 27.52
CA LYS A 178 3.21 4.39 27.46
C LYS A 178 1.93 4.04 26.72
N GLU A 179 0.92 4.86 26.86
CA GLU A 179 -0.37 4.72 26.20
C GLU A 179 -0.21 4.72 24.68
N GLU A 180 0.54 5.66 24.12
CA GLU A 180 0.87 5.73 22.69
C GLU A 180 1.66 4.48 22.23
N LEU A 181 2.60 4.00 23.03
CA LEU A 181 3.33 2.78 22.72
C LEU A 181 2.41 1.55 22.72
N ASP A 182 1.55 1.40 23.74
CA ASP A 182 0.65 0.26 23.87
C ASP A 182 -0.36 0.26 22.70
N GLU A 183 -0.88 1.41 22.29
CA GLU A 183 -1.76 1.57 21.13
C GLU A 183 -1.02 1.19 19.84
N HIS A 184 0.19 1.68 19.63
CA HIS A 184 1.00 1.33 18.46
C HIS A 184 1.31 -0.18 18.40
N MET A 185 1.67 -0.78 19.55
CA MET A 185 1.93 -2.22 19.60
C MET A 185 0.66 -3.04 19.30
N HIS A 186 -0.51 -2.58 19.77
CA HIS A 186 -1.78 -3.21 19.43
C HIS A 186 -2.06 -3.11 17.91
N MET A 187 -1.81 -1.94 17.29
CA MET A 187 -1.93 -1.79 15.83
C MET A 187 -1.00 -2.75 15.06
N LEU A 188 0.26 -2.90 15.50
CA LEU A 188 1.20 -3.83 14.86
C LEU A 188 0.75 -5.30 14.99
N GLU A 189 0.19 -5.69 16.13
CA GLU A 189 -0.37 -7.04 16.32
C GLU A 189 -1.60 -7.26 15.43
N GLU A 190 -2.50 -6.29 15.36
CA GLU A 190 -3.66 -6.35 14.46
C GLU A 190 -3.23 -6.39 12.98
N ALA A 191 -2.20 -5.63 12.59
CA ALA A 191 -1.64 -5.67 11.24
C ALA A 191 -1.13 -7.09 10.89
N LYS A 192 -0.40 -7.74 11.81
CA LYS A 192 0.07 -9.12 11.62
C LYS A 192 -1.08 -10.13 11.48
N LYS A 193 -2.16 -9.93 12.24
CA LYS A 193 -3.36 -10.80 12.16
C LYS A 193 -4.12 -10.62 10.85
N ARG A 194 -4.12 -9.39 10.30
CA ARG A 194 -4.83 -9.00 9.08
C ARG A 194 -4.02 -9.14 7.80
N ASP A 195 -2.74 -9.53 7.89
CA ASP A 195 -1.83 -9.65 6.74
C ASP A 195 -2.49 -10.43 5.60
N HIS A 196 -2.67 -9.76 4.44
CA HIS A 196 -3.35 -10.30 3.27
C HIS A 196 -2.69 -11.59 2.73
N ARG A 197 -1.38 -11.77 2.94
CA ARG A 197 -0.64 -12.98 2.52
C ARG A 197 -1.04 -14.19 3.36
N LYS A 198 -1.28 -13.98 4.67
CA LYS A 198 -1.75 -15.01 5.59
C LYS A 198 -3.20 -15.34 5.32
N ILE A 199 -4.07 -14.33 5.32
CA ILE A 199 -5.51 -14.51 5.09
C ILE A 199 -5.77 -15.06 3.69
N GLY A 200 -5.06 -14.56 2.67
CA GLY A 200 -5.18 -15.03 1.30
C GLY A 200 -4.85 -16.51 1.14
N ARG A 201 -3.84 -17.00 1.89
CA ARG A 201 -3.52 -18.44 1.94
C ARG A 201 -4.59 -19.24 2.68
N GLU A 202 -5.07 -18.75 3.85
CA GLU A 202 -6.09 -19.44 4.65
C GLU A 202 -7.41 -19.58 3.89
N MET A 203 -7.78 -18.60 3.08
CA MET A 203 -9.03 -18.56 2.30
C MET A 203 -8.87 -19.06 0.85
N ASP A 204 -7.70 -19.58 0.46
CA ASP A 204 -7.39 -19.99 -0.91
C ASP A 204 -7.68 -18.90 -1.97
N LEU A 205 -7.22 -17.66 -1.71
CA LEU A 205 -7.45 -16.55 -2.63
C LEU A 205 -6.35 -16.44 -3.69
N PHE A 206 -5.10 -16.52 -3.28
CA PHE A 206 -3.95 -16.40 -4.19
C PHE A 206 -2.71 -17.06 -3.62
N MET A 207 -1.74 -17.31 -4.49
CA MET A 207 -0.41 -17.79 -4.10
C MET A 207 0.70 -17.05 -4.86
N MET A 208 1.88 -16.99 -4.25
CA MET A 208 3.11 -16.52 -4.86
C MET A 208 4.06 -17.71 -5.03
N ARG A 209 4.78 -17.76 -6.15
CA ARG A 209 5.66 -18.87 -6.51
C ARG A 209 7.04 -18.37 -6.90
N ASP A 210 8.06 -19.16 -6.61
CA ASP A 210 9.45 -18.84 -6.97
C ASP A 210 9.70 -18.90 -8.48
N GLU A 211 8.87 -19.65 -9.22
CA GLU A 211 8.92 -19.73 -10.67
C GLU A 211 8.49 -18.41 -11.36
N ALA A 212 7.75 -17.54 -10.63
CA ALA A 212 7.29 -16.25 -11.13
C ALA A 212 7.33 -15.21 -10.01
N PRO A 213 8.52 -14.72 -9.60
CA PRO A 213 8.66 -13.81 -8.47
C PRO A 213 8.04 -12.46 -8.76
N GLY A 214 7.05 -12.08 -7.95
CA GLY A 214 6.28 -10.85 -8.12
C GLY A 214 5.07 -10.97 -9.05
N PHE A 215 4.72 -12.17 -9.49
CA PHE A 215 3.54 -12.45 -10.31
C PHE A 215 2.53 -13.26 -9.49
N PRO A 216 1.39 -12.70 -9.07
CA PRO A 216 0.41 -13.41 -8.28
C PRO A 216 -0.39 -14.42 -9.11
N PHE A 217 -0.61 -15.61 -8.53
CA PHE A 217 -1.53 -16.61 -9.07
C PHE A 217 -2.83 -16.55 -8.28
N PHE A 218 -3.94 -16.20 -8.92
CA PHE A 218 -5.25 -16.25 -8.28
C PHE A 218 -5.82 -17.67 -8.29
N LEU A 219 -6.29 -18.11 -7.13
CA LEU A 219 -6.97 -19.38 -6.93
C LEU A 219 -8.49 -19.22 -7.15
N PRO A 220 -9.28 -20.31 -7.20
CA PRO A 220 -10.71 -20.21 -7.51
C PRO A 220 -11.48 -19.20 -6.64
N ASN A 221 -11.28 -19.21 -5.31
CA ASN A 221 -11.92 -18.25 -4.42
C ASN A 221 -11.46 -16.80 -4.68
N GLY A 222 -10.19 -16.63 -5.00
CA GLY A 222 -9.64 -15.32 -5.37
C GLY A 222 -10.20 -14.81 -6.69
N MET A 223 -10.44 -15.71 -7.66
CA MET A 223 -11.07 -15.34 -8.93
C MET A 223 -12.53 -14.94 -8.75
N ILE A 224 -13.28 -15.59 -7.84
CA ILE A 224 -14.64 -15.17 -7.50
C ILE A 224 -14.62 -13.75 -6.93
N LEU A 225 -13.75 -13.48 -5.95
CA LEU A 225 -13.58 -12.14 -5.36
C LEU A 225 -13.22 -11.10 -6.43
N LYS A 226 -12.22 -11.39 -7.26
CA LYS A 226 -11.75 -10.50 -8.31
C LYS A 226 -12.84 -10.21 -9.34
N ASN A 227 -13.52 -11.24 -9.86
CA ASN A 227 -14.59 -11.06 -10.85
C ASN A 227 -15.78 -10.29 -10.26
N THR A 228 -16.18 -10.56 -9.03
CA THR A 228 -17.25 -9.79 -8.35
C THR A 228 -16.92 -8.30 -8.23
N LEU A 229 -15.65 -7.98 -7.93
CA LEU A 229 -15.16 -6.60 -7.89
C LEU A 229 -15.16 -5.96 -9.29
N LEU A 230 -14.73 -6.69 -10.32
CA LEU A 230 -14.72 -6.22 -11.71
C LEU A 230 -16.13 -6.04 -12.28
N ASP A 231 -17.09 -6.89 -11.91
CA ASP A 231 -18.48 -6.74 -12.32
C ASP A 231 -19.12 -5.50 -11.67
N TYR A 232 -18.77 -5.22 -10.41
CA TYR A 232 -19.14 -3.95 -9.77
C TYR A 232 -18.55 -2.76 -10.52
N TRP A 233 -17.26 -2.81 -10.89
CA TRP A 233 -16.60 -1.78 -11.68
C TRP A 233 -17.33 -1.54 -13.03
N ARG A 234 -17.63 -2.60 -13.77
CA ARG A 234 -18.35 -2.51 -15.05
C ARG A 234 -19.71 -1.84 -14.90
N GLU A 235 -20.46 -2.22 -13.87
CA GLU A 235 -21.79 -1.65 -13.63
C GLU A 235 -21.73 -0.15 -13.37
N ILE A 236 -20.87 0.32 -12.47
CA ILE A 236 -20.78 1.75 -12.15
C ILE A 236 -20.24 2.57 -13.31
N HIS A 237 -19.29 2.03 -14.08
CA HIS A 237 -18.72 2.68 -15.25
C HIS A 237 -19.71 2.77 -16.40
N HIS A 238 -20.46 1.71 -16.68
CA HIS A 238 -21.52 1.74 -17.66
C HIS A 238 -22.59 2.81 -17.33
N LYS A 239 -23.00 2.89 -16.06
CA LYS A 239 -23.92 3.94 -15.57
C LYS A 239 -23.35 5.34 -15.73
N ALA A 240 -22.04 5.51 -15.59
CA ALA A 240 -21.33 6.78 -15.79
C ALA A 240 -21.00 7.08 -17.27
N GLY A 241 -21.48 6.26 -18.22
CA GLY A 241 -21.32 6.47 -19.66
C GLY A 241 -19.95 6.10 -20.22
N TYR A 242 -19.20 5.21 -19.53
CA TYR A 242 -17.96 4.65 -20.06
C TYR A 242 -18.22 3.50 -21.02
N VAL A 243 -17.34 3.36 -22.00
CA VAL A 243 -17.26 2.20 -22.91
C VAL A 243 -16.01 1.39 -22.56
N GLU A 244 -16.15 0.06 -22.52
CA GLU A 244 -15.02 -0.84 -22.24
C GLU A 244 -14.26 -1.15 -23.53
N ILE A 245 -12.93 -1.01 -23.51
CA ILE A 245 -12.01 -1.36 -24.58
C ILE A 245 -10.99 -2.38 -24.09
N SER A 246 -10.22 -2.95 -25.01
CA SER A 246 -9.09 -3.83 -24.68
C SER A 246 -7.98 -3.60 -25.68
N THR A 247 -6.75 -3.46 -25.16
CA THR A 247 -5.55 -3.22 -25.98
C THR A 247 -4.55 -4.35 -25.86
N PRO A 248 -3.73 -4.63 -26.90
CA PRO A 248 -2.75 -5.71 -26.87
C PRO A 248 -1.71 -5.56 -25.74
N LEU A 249 -1.26 -6.69 -25.21
CA LEU A 249 -0.23 -6.71 -24.17
C LEU A 249 1.16 -6.36 -24.71
N ILE A 250 1.47 -6.80 -25.92
CA ILE A 250 2.78 -6.62 -26.56
C ILE A 250 2.61 -5.70 -27.77
N MET A 251 3.39 -4.63 -27.82
CA MET A 251 3.40 -3.64 -28.90
C MET A 251 4.82 -3.22 -29.25
N ILE A 252 5.01 -2.72 -30.48
CA ILE A 252 6.35 -2.34 -30.99
C ILE A 252 6.96 -1.19 -30.18
N LYS A 253 8.27 -1.19 -30.03
CA LYS A 253 9.04 -0.16 -29.29
C LYS A 253 8.77 1.26 -29.79
N GLN A 254 8.52 1.44 -31.10
CA GLN A 254 8.28 2.78 -31.67
C GLN A 254 7.08 3.47 -31.03
N LEU A 255 6.02 2.73 -30.65
CA LEU A 255 4.86 3.29 -29.93
C LEU A 255 5.28 3.94 -28.62
N TRP A 256 6.17 3.27 -27.87
CA TRP A 256 6.68 3.73 -26.58
C TRP A 256 7.61 4.93 -26.67
N LYS A 257 8.33 5.06 -27.79
CA LYS A 257 9.10 6.26 -28.11
C LYS A 257 8.18 7.45 -28.40
N THR A 258 7.16 7.24 -29.25
CA THR A 258 6.20 8.30 -29.59
C THR A 258 5.47 8.83 -28.36
N SER A 259 5.13 7.95 -27.42
CA SER A 259 4.44 8.32 -26.17
C SER A 259 5.36 8.88 -25.07
N GLY A 260 6.69 8.88 -25.26
CA GLY A 260 7.68 9.31 -24.26
C GLY A 260 8.03 8.26 -23.19
N HIS A 261 7.31 7.16 -23.11
CA HIS A 261 7.57 6.13 -22.08
C HIS A 261 8.95 5.51 -22.20
N TRP A 262 9.49 5.37 -23.41
CA TRP A 262 10.81 4.81 -23.62
C TRP A 262 11.92 5.66 -22.99
N ASP A 263 11.78 6.97 -22.99
CA ASP A 263 12.80 7.88 -22.50
C ASP A 263 12.72 8.07 -20.96
N HIS A 264 11.51 8.06 -20.40
CA HIS A 264 11.27 8.36 -18.98
C HIS A 264 10.93 7.12 -18.11
N TYR A 265 10.65 5.96 -18.70
CA TYR A 265 10.15 4.79 -17.95
C TYR A 265 10.79 3.45 -18.37
N LYS A 266 11.77 3.46 -19.24
CA LYS A 266 12.38 2.27 -19.87
C LYS A 266 12.91 1.24 -18.85
N ASP A 267 13.47 1.67 -17.74
CA ASP A 267 14.07 0.79 -16.72
C ASP A 267 13.03 -0.09 -16.01
N ASN A 268 11.75 0.32 -16.06
CA ASN A 268 10.62 -0.42 -15.54
C ASN A 268 9.89 -1.25 -16.60
N MET A 269 10.39 -1.32 -17.84
CA MET A 269 9.75 -2.02 -18.94
C MET A 269 10.39 -3.37 -19.21
N TYR A 270 9.56 -4.35 -19.57
CA TYR A 270 10.01 -5.62 -20.17
C TYR A 270 10.03 -5.47 -21.69
N SER A 271 11.16 -5.82 -22.32
CA SER A 271 11.30 -5.81 -23.77
C SER A 271 11.78 -7.16 -24.30
N THR A 272 11.51 -7.44 -25.57
CA THR A 272 11.94 -8.63 -26.28
C THR A 272 12.16 -8.30 -27.75
N VAL A 273 12.88 -9.17 -28.46
CA VAL A 273 13.09 -9.07 -29.91
C VAL A 273 12.38 -10.24 -30.59
N ILE A 274 11.52 -9.94 -31.58
CA ILE A 274 10.79 -10.92 -32.38
C ILE A 274 10.98 -10.52 -33.84
N ASP A 275 11.47 -11.44 -34.68
CA ASP A 275 11.71 -11.22 -36.12
C ASP A 275 12.55 -9.94 -36.40
N ASP A 276 13.62 -9.74 -35.62
CA ASP A 276 14.53 -8.58 -35.68
C ASP A 276 13.88 -7.22 -35.32
N GLU A 277 12.65 -7.21 -34.82
CA GLU A 277 11.96 -6.01 -34.32
C GLU A 277 11.84 -6.03 -32.77
N GLU A 278 12.07 -4.87 -32.14
CA GLU A 278 11.94 -4.72 -30.69
C GLU A 278 10.47 -4.49 -30.30
N TYR A 279 9.99 -5.31 -29.37
CA TYR A 279 8.67 -5.24 -28.76
C TYR A 279 8.80 -4.97 -27.25
N CYS A 280 7.80 -4.30 -26.69
CA CYS A 280 7.69 -4.10 -25.25
C CYS A 280 6.36 -4.67 -24.74
N ILE A 281 6.40 -5.26 -23.55
CA ILE A 281 5.21 -5.60 -22.79
C ILE A 281 4.71 -4.31 -22.15
N LYS A 282 3.43 -3.99 -22.30
CA LYS A 282 2.90 -2.69 -21.86
C LYS A 282 3.04 -2.49 -20.33
N PRO A 283 3.69 -1.39 -19.89
CA PRO A 283 3.72 -0.98 -18.48
C PRO A 283 2.52 -0.12 -18.10
N MET A 284 1.82 0.44 -19.11
CA MET A 284 0.66 1.33 -19.03
C MET A 284 -0.26 1.09 -20.22
N ASN A 285 -1.53 1.50 -20.11
CA ASN A 285 -2.53 1.27 -21.15
C ASN A 285 -2.69 2.46 -22.11
N CYS A 286 -2.23 3.64 -21.73
CA CYS A 286 -2.50 4.91 -22.41
C CYS A 286 -2.14 4.92 -23.91
N PRO A 287 -0.96 4.46 -24.39
CA PRO A 287 -0.68 4.48 -25.83
C PRO A 287 -1.62 3.60 -26.65
N GLY A 288 -2.05 2.46 -26.08
CA GLY A 288 -3.07 1.59 -26.68
C GLY A 288 -4.42 2.28 -26.79
N GLY A 289 -4.87 2.95 -25.73
CA GLY A 289 -6.10 3.75 -25.73
C GLY A 289 -6.10 4.89 -26.76
N VAL A 290 -4.96 5.55 -26.91
CA VAL A 290 -4.75 6.58 -27.95
C VAL A 290 -4.91 6.00 -29.35
N LEU A 291 -4.34 4.81 -29.63
CA LEU A 291 -4.52 4.15 -30.94
C LEU A 291 -5.99 3.79 -31.21
N VAL A 292 -6.74 3.40 -30.16
CA VAL A 292 -8.19 3.15 -30.30
C VAL A 292 -8.92 4.43 -30.66
N TYR A 293 -8.65 5.55 -29.99
CA TYR A 293 -9.21 6.85 -30.36
C TYR A 293 -8.85 7.21 -31.80
N ALA A 294 -7.59 7.12 -32.19
CA ALA A 294 -7.11 7.47 -33.52
C ALA A 294 -7.62 6.57 -34.65
N SER A 295 -8.32 5.47 -34.34
CA SER A 295 -8.79 4.49 -35.34
C SER A 295 -9.86 5.05 -36.32
N LYS A 296 -10.51 6.16 -35.98
CA LYS A 296 -11.52 6.84 -36.78
C LYS A 296 -11.54 8.34 -36.50
N PRO A 297 -12.05 9.17 -37.45
CA PRO A 297 -12.29 10.59 -37.19
C PRO A 297 -13.42 10.77 -36.17
N HIS A 298 -13.32 11.82 -35.35
CA HIS A 298 -14.31 12.18 -34.34
C HIS A 298 -14.88 13.56 -34.56
N SER A 299 -16.17 13.74 -34.24
CA SER A 299 -16.86 15.03 -34.19
C SER A 299 -16.91 15.53 -32.73
N TYR A 300 -16.94 16.86 -32.56
CA TYR A 300 -17.16 17.49 -31.25
C TYR A 300 -18.41 16.98 -30.51
N ARG A 301 -19.39 16.44 -31.22
CA ARG A 301 -20.64 15.87 -30.66
C ARG A 301 -20.42 14.50 -29.99
N GLU A 302 -19.33 13.80 -30.34
CA GLU A 302 -18.97 12.50 -29.75
C GLU A 302 -18.19 12.66 -28.44
N LEU A 303 -17.61 13.85 -28.21
CA LEU A 303 -16.86 14.13 -26.97
C LEU A 303 -17.83 14.60 -25.87
N PRO A 304 -17.60 14.18 -24.61
CA PRO A 304 -16.45 13.40 -24.12
C PRO A 304 -16.54 11.92 -24.50
N ILE A 305 -15.41 11.32 -24.89
CA ILE A 305 -15.27 9.86 -25.02
C ILE A 305 -14.61 9.34 -23.76
N ARG A 306 -15.24 8.41 -23.06
CA ARG A 306 -14.75 7.79 -21.82
C ARG A 306 -14.46 6.31 -22.09
N ALA A 307 -13.21 5.99 -22.44
CA ALA A 307 -12.77 4.63 -22.76
C ALA A 307 -12.11 3.97 -21.54
N GLY A 308 -12.77 2.98 -20.93
CA GLY A 308 -12.27 2.21 -19.80
C GLY A 308 -11.65 0.88 -20.23
N GLU A 309 -10.63 0.44 -19.52
CA GLU A 309 -9.95 -0.84 -19.76
C GLU A 309 -9.54 -1.47 -18.42
N ILE A 310 -9.91 -2.72 -18.21
CA ILE A 310 -9.24 -3.55 -17.19
C ILE A 310 -7.97 -4.10 -17.82
N GLY A 311 -6.95 -3.24 -17.88
CA GLY A 311 -5.74 -3.50 -18.63
C GLY A 311 -4.69 -4.26 -17.83
N LEU A 312 -4.25 -5.41 -18.33
CA LEU A 312 -3.12 -6.15 -17.74
C LEU A 312 -1.83 -5.45 -18.12
N VAL A 313 -1.05 -5.03 -17.12
CA VAL A 313 0.23 -4.34 -17.29
C VAL A 313 1.34 -5.04 -16.53
N HIS A 314 2.60 -4.82 -16.99
CA HIS A 314 3.78 -5.41 -16.38
C HIS A 314 4.81 -4.32 -16.11
N ARG A 315 5.36 -4.32 -14.87
CA ARG A 315 6.40 -3.38 -14.46
C ARG A 315 7.56 -4.13 -13.81
N HIS A 316 8.78 -3.81 -14.21
CA HIS A 316 9.97 -4.39 -13.62
C HIS A 316 10.24 -3.75 -12.25
N GLU A 317 9.57 -4.26 -11.23
CA GLU A 317 9.82 -3.87 -9.84
C GLU A 317 11.04 -4.59 -9.28
N LEU A 318 11.85 -3.89 -8.49
CA LEU A 318 13.03 -4.49 -7.84
C LEU A 318 12.60 -5.61 -6.88
N ARG A 319 13.39 -6.69 -6.81
CA ARG A 319 13.06 -7.86 -5.99
C ARG A 319 12.83 -7.51 -4.51
N GLY A 320 13.60 -6.59 -3.95
CA GLY A 320 13.48 -6.15 -2.56
C GLY A 320 12.24 -5.31 -2.24
N ALA A 321 11.57 -4.76 -3.26
CA ALA A 321 10.37 -3.96 -3.12
C ALA A 321 9.07 -4.80 -3.19
N LEU A 322 9.15 -6.06 -3.62
CA LEU A 322 7.96 -6.91 -3.80
C LEU A 322 7.31 -7.24 -2.46
N HIS A 323 5.96 -7.10 -2.39
CA HIS A 323 5.23 -7.32 -1.16
C HIS A 323 3.80 -7.83 -1.40
N GLY A 324 3.62 -9.17 -1.40
CA GLY A 324 2.32 -9.82 -1.59
C GLY A 324 1.57 -9.26 -2.81
N LEU A 325 0.31 -8.83 -2.63
CA LEU A 325 -0.48 -8.15 -3.66
C LEU A 325 -0.24 -6.63 -3.72
N PHE A 326 0.42 -6.04 -2.72
CA PHE A 326 0.62 -4.58 -2.66
C PHE A 326 1.65 -4.07 -3.66
N ARG A 327 2.69 -4.87 -3.94
CA ARG A 327 3.69 -4.54 -4.94
C ARG A 327 4.09 -5.76 -5.74
N VAL A 328 3.63 -5.80 -6.98
CA VAL A 328 3.72 -6.92 -7.91
C VAL A 328 4.30 -6.47 -9.25
N ARG A 329 4.74 -7.43 -10.06
CA ARG A 329 5.28 -7.17 -11.41
C ARG A 329 4.26 -7.30 -12.53
N CYS A 330 3.09 -7.87 -12.22
CA CYS A 330 1.98 -8.05 -13.14
C CYS A 330 0.68 -7.78 -12.40
N PHE A 331 -0.13 -6.85 -12.93
CA PHE A 331 -1.41 -6.48 -12.31
C PHE A 331 -2.40 -5.95 -13.34
N ASN A 332 -3.68 -6.04 -13.00
CA ASN A 332 -4.73 -5.38 -13.74
C ASN A 332 -4.93 -3.96 -13.21
N GLN A 333 -4.98 -3.00 -14.11
CA GLN A 333 -5.30 -1.61 -13.79
C GLN A 333 -6.71 -1.30 -14.27
N ASP A 334 -7.53 -0.68 -13.43
CA ASP A 334 -8.87 -0.19 -13.79
C ASP A 334 -8.78 1.17 -14.48
N ASP A 335 -8.07 1.18 -15.57
CA ASP A 335 -7.67 2.38 -16.28
C ASP A 335 -8.81 2.94 -17.13
N ALA A 336 -8.85 4.24 -17.34
CA ALA A 336 -9.63 4.84 -18.38
C ALA A 336 -8.99 6.11 -18.92
N HIS A 337 -9.22 6.34 -20.18
CA HIS A 337 -8.76 7.50 -20.93
C HIS A 337 -9.96 8.28 -21.45
N LEU A 338 -10.08 9.54 -20.99
CA LEU A 338 -11.14 10.42 -21.42
C LEU A 338 -10.56 11.41 -22.42
N PHE A 339 -11.21 11.53 -23.57
CA PHE A 339 -10.88 12.54 -24.57
C PHE A 339 -11.96 13.60 -24.54
N VAL A 340 -11.56 14.84 -24.21
CA VAL A 340 -12.50 15.91 -23.89
C VAL A 340 -12.16 17.19 -24.64
N ARG A 341 -13.17 18.04 -24.84
CA ARG A 341 -12.96 19.42 -25.29
C ARG A 341 -12.57 20.30 -24.09
N PRO A 342 -11.89 21.44 -24.33
CA PRO A 342 -11.53 22.37 -23.26
C PRO A 342 -12.70 22.83 -22.37
N ASP A 343 -13.87 23.03 -22.96
CA ASP A 343 -15.10 23.45 -22.26
C ASP A 343 -15.73 22.35 -21.38
N GLN A 344 -15.37 21.08 -21.59
CA GLN A 344 -15.85 19.93 -20.83
C GLN A 344 -14.92 19.55 -19.68
N LEU A 345 -13.69 20.04 -19.66
CA LEU A 345 -12.61 19.55 -18.81
C LEU A 345 -12.97 19.54 -17.33
N THR A 346 -13.41 20.65 -16.78
CA THR A 346 -13.74 20.77 -15.35
C THR A 346 -14.89 19.83 -14.95
N ASP A 347 -15.92 19.72 -15.78
CA ASP A 347 -17.07 18.87 -15.48
C ASP A 347 -16.70 17.38 -15.54
N GLU A 348 -15.80 16.99 -16.46
CA GLU A 348 -15.32 15.61 -16.54
C GLU A 348 -14.42 15.25 -15.34
N ILE A 349 -13.54 16.15 -14.87
CA ILE A 349 -12.74 15.92 -13.66
C ILE A 349 -13.67 15.77 -12.45
N VAL A 350 -14.66 16.66 -12.29
CA VAL A 350 -15.68 16.58 -11.23
C VAL A 350 -16.42 15.23 -11.29
N GLY A 351 -16.82 14.79 -12.48
CA GLY A 351 -17.48 13.50 -12.68
C GLY A 351 -16.60 12.31 -12.25
N VAL A 352 -15.32 12.35 -12.59
CA VAL A 352 -14.35 11.32 -12.18
C VAL A 352 -14.15 11.30 -10.67
N VAL A 353 -13.96 12.46 -10.05
CA VAL A 353 -13.77 12.57 -8.59
C VAL A 353 -15.00 12.03 -7.85
N ASN A 354 -16.21 12.38 -8.28
CA ASN A 354 -17.44 11.84 -7.68
C ASN A 354 -17.57 10.33 -7.86
N LEU A 355 -17.12 9.77 -8.98
CA LEU A 355 -17.11 8.33 -9.20
C LEU A 355 -16.15 7.63 -8.25
N ILE A 356 -14.94 8.16 -8.07
CA ILE A 356 -13.94 7.64 -7.11
C ILE A 356 -14.50 7.70 -5.69
N ASP A 357 -15.06 8.84 -5.27
CA ASP A 357 -15.67 9.00 -3.94
C ASP A 357 -16.76 7.95 -3.70
N SER A 358 -17.67 7.77 -4.66
CA SER A 358 -18.75 6.79 -4.56
C SER A 358 -18.25 5.35 -4.35
N VAL A 359 -17.12 5.01 -4.97
CA VAL A 359 -16.45 3.72 -4.80
C VAL A 359 -15.90 3.59 -3.38
N TYR A 360 -15.18 4.58 -2.89
CA TYR A 360 -14.57 4.50 -1.56
C TYR A 360 -15.58 4.49 -0.43
N GLN A 361 -16.65 5.28 -0.56
CA GLN A 361 -17.78 5.24 0.38
C GLN A 361 -18.44 3.86 0.43
N LYS A 362 -18.53 3.15 -0.72
CA LYS A 362 -19.11 1.79 -0.76
C LYS A 362 -18.36 0.77 0.09
N PHE A 363 -17.03 0.91 0.19
CA PHE A 363 -16.20 0.04 1.01
C PHE A 363 -15.94 0.59 2.42
N GLY A 364 -16.44 1.80 2.73
CA GLY A 364 -16.26 2.44 4.04
C GLY A 364 -14.85 3.00 4.26
N PHE A 365 -14.12 3.31 3.18
CA PHE A 365 -12.80 3.92 3.28
C PHE A 365 -12.88 5.42 3.56
N LYS A 366 -11.96 5.87 4.42
CA LYS A 366 -11.55 7.28 4.49
C LYS A 366 -10.41 7.51 3.52
N TYR A 367 -10.25 8.74 3.06
CA TYR A 367 -9.15 9.12 2.18
C TYR A 367 -8.81 10.61 2.33
N HIS A 368 -7.59 10.99 1.94
CA HIS A 368 -7.20 12.36 1.71
C HIS A 368 -6.77 12.54 0.25
N VAL A 369 -6.72 13.79 -0.19
CA VAL A 369 -6.45 14.14 -1.59
C VAL A 369 -5.19 14.97 -1.68
N GLU A 370 -4.34 14.65 -2.65
CA GLU A 370 -3.15 15.41 -2.97
C GLU A 370 -3.21 15.91 -4.42
N LEU A 371 -2.79 17.18 -4.62
CA LEU A 371 -2.52 17.74 -5.95
C LEU A 371 -1.02 17.70 -6.19
N SER A 372 -0.58 16.77 -7.03
CA SER A 372 0.83 16.55 -7.36
C SER A 372 1.24 17.40 -8.55
N THR A 373 2.24 18.24 -8.36
CA THR A 373 2.71 19.21 -9.36
C THR A 373 3.89 18.70 -10.17
N ARG A 374 4.47 19.53 -11.02
CA ARG A 374 5.48 19.20 -12.01
C ARG A 374 6.76 18.61 -11.40
N PRO A 375 7.24 17.41 -11.83
CA PRO A 375 8.55 16.88 -11.47
C PRO A 375 9.68 17.49 -12.32
N GLU A 376 10.94 17.33 -11.86
CA GLU A 376 12.13 17.79 -12.61
C GLU A 376 12.24 17.13 -14.00
N ASP A 377 12.04 15.81 -14.07
CA ASP A 377 12.01 15.06 -15.33
C ASP A 377 10.59 15.02 -15.89
N SER A 378 10.30 15.97 -16.78
CA SER A 378 8.95 16.15 -17.33
C SER A 378 8.96 16.66 -18.76
N MET A 379 7.88 16.34 -19.49
CA MET A 379 7.62 16.81 -20.85
C MET A 379 6.75 18.08 -20.84
N GLY A 380 6.81 18.85 -21.91
CA GLY A 380 5.93 20.01 -22.15
C GLY A 380 6.47 21.33 -21.64
N SER A 381 5.79 22.42 -21.99
CA SER A 381 6.15 23.78 -21.62
C SER A 381 5.65 24.16 -20.22
N ASP A 382 6.25 25.22 -19.64
CA ASP A 382 5.81 25.78 -18.35
C ASP A 382 4.35 26.25 -18.42
N GLU A 383 3.92 26.78 -19.58
CA GLU A 383 2.56 27.27 -19.82
C GLU A 383 1.54 26.10 -19.85
N ASP A 384 1.89 24.96 -20.45
CA ASP A 384 1.04 23.76 -20.45
C ASP A 384 0.87 23.21 -19.05
N TRP A 385 1.95 23.14 -18.26
CA TRP A 385 1.90 22.68 -16.88
C TRP A 385 1.06 23.60 -16.00
N ALA A 386 1.29 24.93 -16.07
CA ALA A 386 0.50 25.89 -15.30
C ALA A 386 -1.01 25.79 -15.61
N ARG A 387 -1.35 25.63 -16.89
CA ARG A 387 -2.74 25.45 -17.34
C ARG A 387 -3.34 24.12 -16.85
N ALA A 388 -2.54 23.05 -16.84
CA ALA A 388 -2.98 21.74 -16.37
C ALA A 388 -3.22 21.72 -14.87
N GLU A 389 -2.28 22.25 -14.08
CA GLU A 389 -2.40 22.36 -12.63
C GLU A 389 -3.60 23.21 -12.21
N GLU A 390 -3.81 24.35 -12.89
CA GLU A 390 -4.97 25.23 -12.64
C GLU A 390 -6.29 24.52 -12.98
N GLY A 391 -6.31 23.70 -14.04
CA GLY A 391 -7.49 22.92 -14.41
C GLY A 391 -7.89 21.91 -13.32
N LEU A 392 -6.91 21.19 -12.74
CA LEU A 392 -7.14 20.26 -11.62
C LEU A 392 -7.55 21.01 -10.34
N ARG A 393 -6.87 22.12 -10.00
CA ARG A 393 -7.18 22.98 -8.85
C ARG A 393 -8.61 23.50 -8.92
N THR A 394 -9.02 24.07 -10.06
CA THR A 394 -10.37 24.58 -10.28
C THR A 394 -11.44 23.52 -10.04
N ALA A 395 -11.19 22.26 -10.44
CA ALA A 395 -12.15 21.18 -10.23
C ALA A 395 -12.26 20.81 -8.73
N LEU A 396 -11.15 20.74 -7.99
CA LEU A 396 -11.14 20.48 -6.55
C LEU A 396 -11.85 21.58 -5.77
N GLU A 397 -11.57 22.85 -6.11
CA GLU A 397 -12.22 24.01 -5.50
C GLU A 397 -13.73 24.04 -5.76
N LYS A 398 -14.16 23.71 -7.00
CA LYS A 398 -15.58 23.59 -7.36
C LYS A 398 -16.31 22.52 -6.53
N LEU A 399 -15.61 21.44 -6.17
CA LEU A 399 -16.14 20.39 -5.29
C LEU A 399 -16.09 20.79 -3.80
N GLY A 400 -15.38 21.85 -3.42
CA GLY A 400 -15.13 22.20 -2.02
C GLY A 400 -14.33 21.13 -1.29
N MET A 401 -13.43 20.46 -2.00
CA MET A 401 -12.65 19.37 -1.48
C MET A 401 -11.34 19.86 -0.85
N ASP A 402 -11.05 19.45 0.36
CA ASP A 402 -9.76 19.72 1.00
C ASP A 402 -8.68 18.89 0.33
N TYR A 403 -7.53 19.49 0.03
CA TYR A 403 -6.39 18.81 -0.58
C TYR A 403 -5.06 19.42 -0.11
N GLU A 404 -4.02 18.62 -0.16
CA GLU A 404 -2.63 19.04 0.05
C GLU A 404 -1.91 19.16 -1.30
N VAL A 405 -0.93 20.08 -1.39
CA VAL A 405 -0.08 20.19 -2.58
C VAL A 405 1.19 19.38 -2.37
N ASN A 406 1.40 18.38 -3.23
CA ASN A 406 2.60 17.55 -3.24
C ASN A 406 3.49 18.01 -4.40
N GLU A 407 4.49 18.85 -4.07
CA GLU A 407 5.35 19.44 -5.08
C GLU A 407 6.30 18.40 -5.71
N GLY A 408 6.32 18.36 -7.05
CA GLY A 408 7.25 17.53 -7.81
C GLY A 408 6.87 16.06 -7.96
N ASP A 409 5.68 15.64 -7.50
CA ASP A 409 5.24 14.24 -7.58
C ASP A 409 4.30 13.94 -8.77
N GLY A 410 4.14 14.87 -9.70
CA GLY A 410 3.37 14.69 -10.94
C GLY A 410 3.94 13.59 -11.84
N ALA A 411 3.16 13.14 -12.82
CA ALA A 411 3.67 12.26 -13.85
C ALA A 411 4.57 13.05 -14.83
N PHE A 412 5.46 12.36 -15.55
CA PHE A 412 6.34 13.04 -16.52
C PHE A 412 5.59 13.79 -17.63
N TYR A 413 4.32 13.46 -17.86
CA TYR A 413 3.47 14.04 -18.91
C TYR A 413 2.36 14.99 -18.39
N GLY A 414 2.16 15.09 -17.07
CA GLY A 414 1.16 15.99 -16.50
C GLY A 414 0.94 15.88 -14.99
N PRO A 415 0.31 16.91 -14.40
CA PRO A 415 -0.04 16.92 -12.98
C PRO A 415 -1.17 15.94 -12.68
N LYS A 416 -1.31 15.58 -11.41
CA LYS A 416 -2.31 14.60 -10.98
C LYS A 416 -3.00 14.96 -9.67
N ILE A 417 -4.24 14.51 -9.52
CA ILE A 417 -4.94 14.42 -8.25
C ILE A 417 -4.80 12.97 -7.78
N ASP A 418 -4.20 12.75 -6.62
CA ASP A 418 -4.05 11.44 -6.01
C ASP A 418 -4.98 11.28 -4.81
N PHE A 419 -5.60 10.10 -4.71
CA PHE A 419 -6.46 9.71 -3.60
C PHE A 419 -5.74 8.66 -2.77
N HIS A 420 -5.43 9.01 -1.53
CA HIS A 420 -4.76 8.16 -0.58
C HIS A 420 -5.78 7.55 0.38
N LEU A 421 -6.07 6.26 0.19
CA LEU A 421 -6.96 5.51 1.07
C LEU A 421 -6.33 5.27 2.43
N GLU A 422 -7.08 5.50 3.49
CA GLU A 422 -6.71 5.08 4.84
C GLU A 422 -7.35 3.71 5.13
N ASP A 423 -6.53 2.72 5.43
CA ASP A 423 -7.02 1.41 5.83
C ASP A 423 -7.40 1.37 7.32
N SER A 424 -7.99 0.27 7.77
CA SER A 424 -8.43 0.08 9.16
C SER A 424 -7.29 0.08 10.19
N LEU A 425 -6.05 0.18 9.75
CA LEU A 425 -4.85 0.26 10.58
C LEU A 425 -4.18 1.64 10.53
N GLY A 426 -4.83 2.63 9.88
CA GLY A 426 -4.31 3.99 9.72
C GLY A 426 -3.15 4.11 8.72
N ARG A 427 -2.92 3.09 7.85
CA ARG A 427 -1.93 3.18 6.77
C ARG A 427 -2.58 3.77 5.54
N THR A 428 -1.84 4.58 4.80
CA THR A 428 -2.29 5.22 3.57
C THR A 428 -1.81 4.50 2.33
N TRP A 429 -2.67 4.42 1.30
CA TRP A 429 -2.43 3.73 0.04
C TRP A 429 -2.92 4.59 -1.12
N GLN A 430 -2.00 5.03 -1.97
CA GLN A 430 -2.37 5.67 -3.23
C GLN A 430 -3.10 4.66 -4.13
N CYS A 431 -4.35 4.93 -4.45
CA CYS A 431 -5.22 4.09 -5.28
C CYS A 431 -5.82 4.87 -6.44
N GLY A 432 -6.77 5.76 -6.19
CA GLY A 432 -7.38 6.60 -7.20
C GLY A 432 -6.42 7.68 -7.67
N THR A 433 -6.44 7.97 -8.97
CA THR A 433 -5.64 9.03 -9.55
C THR A 433 -6.38 9.61 -10.75
N VAL A 434 -6.29 10.93 -10.92
CA VAL A 434 -6.75 11.66 -12.11
C VAL A 434 -5.57 12.47 -12.63
N GLN A 435 -5.15 12.24 -13.87
CA GLN A 435 -4.00 12.91 -14.49
C GLN A 435 -4.44 13.66 -15.73
N LEU A 436 -4.00 14.89 -15.86
CA LEU A 436 -4.31 15.74 -17.01
C LEU A 436 -3.12 15.74 -17.98
N ASP A 437 -3.36 15.38 -19.24
CA ASP A 437 -2.33 15.18 -20.25
C ASP A 437 -2.64 15.97 -21.53
N PHE A 438 -1.75 16.91 -21.84
CA PHE A 438 -1.74 17.63 -23.13
C PHE A 438 -0.72 17.04 -24.12
N GLN A 439 0.21 16.19 -23.64
CA GLN A 439 1.36 15.76 -24.43
C GLN A 439 1.05 14.58 -25.35
N MET A 440 0.33 13.56 -24.86
CA MET A 440 -0.03 12.43 -25.72
C MET A 440 -0.92 12.82 -26.89
N PRO A 441 -1.98 13.63 -26.71
CA PRO A 441 -2.73 14.13 -27.85
C PRO A 441 -1.86 14.88 -28.88
N LEU A 442 -0.83 15.61 -28.43
CA LEU A 442 0.13 16.29 -29.29
C LEU A 442 1.03 15.28 -30.02
N ASN A 443 1.65 14.36 -29.30
CA ASN A 443 2.63 13.42 -29.86
C ASN A 443 2.04 12.45 -30.86
N PHE A 444 0.74 12.12 -30.72
CA PHE A 444 0.00 11.24 -31.62
C PHE A 444 -0.86 11.99 -32.64
N ASP A 445 -0.76 13.32 -32.69
CA ASP A 445 -1.52 14.19 -33.58
C ASP A 445 -3.03 13.91 -33.57
N LEU A 446 -3.59 13.75 -32.35
CA LEU A 446 -5.02 13.47 -32.21
C LEU A 446 -5.86 14.68 -32.53
N GLU A 447 -6.98 14.48 -33.26
CA GLU A 447 -7.87 15.53 -33.70
C GLU A 447 -9.35 15.17 -33.53
N TYR A 448 -10.18 16.20 -33.39
CA TYR A 448 -11.63 16.12 -33.62
C TYR A 448 -12.07 17.30 -34.48
N VAL A 449 -13.19 17.14 -35.20
CA VAL A 449 -13.80 18.22 -35.99
C VAL A 449 -14.77 19.00 -35.09
N ASP A 450 -14.51 20.29 -34.92
CA ASP A 450 -15.35 21.18 -34.10
C ASP A 450 -16.58 21.69 -34.88
N ALA A 451 -17.45 22.42 -34.18
CA ALA A 451 -18.72 22.94 -34.73
C ALA A 451 -18.53 23.90 -35.92
N ASP A 452 -17.40 24.59 -35.98
CA ASP A 452 -17.00 25.49 -37.05
C ASP A 452 -16.34 24.75 -38.24
N GLY A 453 -16.23 23.42 -38.18
CA GLY A 453 -15.60 22.59 -39.21
C GLY A 453 -14.06 22.55 -39.12
N THR A 454 -13.45 23.25 -38.17
CA THR A 454 -12.00 23.20 -37.95
C THR A 454 -11.60 21.97 -37.18
N LYS A 455 -10.38 21.49 -37.39
CA LYS A 455 -9.78 20.43 -36.62
C LYS A 455 -9.16 21.00 -35.35
N LYS A 456 -9.47 20.39 -34.21
CA LYS A 456 -8.94 20.78 -32.91
C LYS A 456 -8.38 19.56 -32.18
N ARG A 457 -7.45 19.78 -31.25
CA ARG A 457 -6.84 18.74 -30.44
C ARG A 457 -7.64 18.52 -29.17
N PRO A 458 -8.00 17.26 -28.83
CA PRO A 458 -8.64 16.97 -27.55
C PRO A 458 -7.62 17.08 -26.39
N ILE A 459 -8.13 17.28 -25.18
CA ILE A 459 -7.38 17.10 -23.94
C ILE A 459 -7.61 15.66 -23.49
N MET A 460 -6.60 15.02 -22.91
CA MET A 460 -6.68 13.66 -22.39
C MET A 460 -6.65 13.65 -20.88
N LEU A 461 -7.55 12.91 -20.27
CA LEU A 461 -7.51 12.58 -18.84
C LEU A 461 -7.24 11.09 -18.70
N HIS A 462 -6.25 10.74 -17.87
CA HIS A 462 -6.02 9.38 -17.39
C HIS A 462 -6.64 9.26 -16.01
N ARG A 463 -7.30 8.16 -15.73
CA ARG A 463 -7.81 7.96 -14.39
C ARG A 463 -7.93 6.49 -14.01
N VAL A 464 -7.76 6.23 -12.72
CA VAL A 464 -8.04 4.95 -12.06
C VAL A 464 -8.88 5.22 -10.81
N CYS A 465 -9.76 4.28 -10.44
CA CYS A 465 -10.51 4.31 -9.18
C CYS A 465 -9.86 3.39 -8.14
N PHE A 466 -9.62 2.14 -8.51
CA PHE A 466 -8.94 1.15 -7.66
C PHE A 466 -7.42 1.21 -7.77
N GLY A 467 -6.90 1.68 -8.91
CA GLY A 467 -5.50 1.60 -9.29
C GLY A 467 -5.13 0.19 -9.71
N SER A 468 -4.22 -0.47 -9.01
CA SER A 468 -3.98 -1.90 -9.18
C SER A 468 -5.09 -2.70 -8.50
N ILE A 469 -5.81 -3.53 -9.27
CA ILE A 469 -6.84 -4.44 -8.74
C ILE A 469 -6.25 -5.39 -7.70
N GLU A 470 -5.05 -5.89 -7.94
CA GLU A 470 -4.32 -6.77 -7.01
C GLU A 470 -4.05 -6.06 -5.68
N ARG A 471 -3.54 -4.82 -5.73
CA ARG A 471 -3.31 -3.99 -4.52
C ARG A 471 -4.62 -3.71 -3.80
N PHE A 472 -5.65 -3.33 -4.52
CA PHE A 472 -6.96 -3.03 -3.94
C PHE A 472 -7.58 -4.26 -3.26
N ILE A 473 -7.46 -5.46 -3.86
CA ILE A 473 -7.86 -6.72 -3.23
C ILE A 473 -7.05 -6.97 -1.95
N GLY A 474 -5.74 -6.73 -1.97
CA GLY A 474 -4.89 -6.82 -0.78
C GLY A 474 -5.38 -5.89 0.34
N ILE A 475 -5.72 -4.64 0.00
CA ILE A 475 -6.29 -3.66 0.94
C ILE A 475 -7.64 -4.16 1.50
N LEU A 476 -8.53 -4.66 0.65
CA LEU A 476 -9.83 -5.20 1.07
C LEU A 476 -9.68 -6.40 2.01
N ILE A 477 -8.73 -7.32 1.73
CA ILE A 477 -8.46 -8.46 2.61
C ILE A 477 -8.06 -7.98 4.01
N GLU A 478 -7.17 -7.00 4.11
CA GLU A 478 -6.70 -6.47 5.39
C GLU A 478 -7.76 -5.60 6.08
N HIS A 479 -8.47 -4.76 5.32
CA HIS A 479 -9.54 -3.89 5.82
C HIS A 479 -10.65 -4.70 6.48
N PHE A 480 -11.16 -5.70 5.79
CA PHE A 480 -12.20 -6.59 6.31
C PHE A 480 -11.66 -7.75 7.17
N ALA A 481 -10.34 -7.88 7.32
CA ALA A 481 -9.71 -9.06 7.94
C ALA A 481 -10.23 -10.39 7.33
N GLY A 482 -10.48 -10.41 6.01
CA GLY A 482 -11.07 -11.51 5.27
C GLY A 482 -12.59 -11.70 5.47
N LYS A 483 -13.23 -10.93 6.35
CA LYS A 483 -14.68 -11.00 6.61
C LYS A 483 -15.44 -10.10 5.62
N PHE A 484 -15.31 -10.40 4.33
CA PHE A 484 -15.95 -9.60 3.27
C PHE A 484 -17.46 -9.46 3.47
N PRO A 485 -18.08 -8.34 3.02
CA PRO A 485 -19.53 -8.23 2.90
C PRO A 485 -20.12 -9.40 2.10
N THR A 486 -21.36 -9.74 2.33
CA THR A 486 -22.02 -10.92 1.72
C THR A 486 -21.88 -10.95 0.20
N TRP A 487 -22.08 -9.81 -0.46
CA TRP A 487 -22.00 -9.73 -1.92
C TRP A 487 -20.61 -10.03 -2.47
N LEU A 488 -19.54 -9.70 -1.71
CA LEU A 488 -18.15 -9.82 -2.13
C LEU A 488 -17.51 -11.15 -1.67
N ALA A 489 -18.05 -11.81 -0.64
CA ALA A 489 -17.51 -13.04 -0.06
C ALA A 489 -17.42 -14.17 -1.09
N PRO A 490 -16.25 -14.82 -1.31
CA PRO A 490 -16.15 -15.96 -2.22
C PRO A 490 -17.09 -17.10 -1.88
N VAL A 491 -17.21 -17.43 -0.61
CA VAL A 491 -18.21 -18.34 -0.05
C VAL A 491 -19.15 -17.51 0.83
N GLN A 492 -20.41 -17.42 0.46
CA GLN A 492 -21.41 -16.63 1.18
C GLN A 492 -22.06 -17.40 2.32
N VAL A 493 -22.24 -18.70 2.11
CA VAL A 493 -22.93 -19.59 3.04
C VAL A 493 -22.16 -20.89 3.15
N LYS A 494 -21.99 -21.40 4.37
CA LYS A 494 -21.46 -22.76 4.61
C LYS A 494 -22.52 -23.59 5.33
N ALA A 495 -23.04 -24.62 4.67
CA ALA A 495 -24.00 -25.55 5.27
C ALA A 495 -23.25 -26.65 6.04
N LEU A 496 -23.61 -26.83 7.29
CA LEU A 496 -22.93 -27.68 8.27
C LEU A 496 -23.92 -28.74 8.81
N PRO A 497 -24.04 -29.90 8.14
CA PRO A 497 -24.82 -31.01 8.69
C PRO A 497 -24.17 -31.50 10.00
N VAL A 498 -25.01 -31.67 11.04
CA VAL A 498 -24.58 -32.09 12.38
C VAL A 498 -24.28 -33.58 12.45
N SER A 499 -24.99 -34.37 11.65
CA SER A 499 -24.82 -35.83 11.58
C SER A 499 -25.09 -36.32 10.16
N GLU A 500 -24.81 -37.59 9.93
CA GLU A 500 -25.11 -38.26 8.66
C GLU A 500 -26.59 -38.17 8.26
N LYS A 501 -27.49 -38.21 9.24
CA LYS A 501 -28.94 -38.13 9.00
C LYS A 501 -29.40 -36.77 8.41
N SER A 502 -28.63 -35.71 8.60
CA SER A 502 -28.94 -34.39 8.07
C SER A 502 -28.18 -34.04 6.77
N ARG A 503 -27.35 -34.96 6.24
CA ARG A 503 -26.56 -34.68 5.02
C ARG A 503 -27.45 -34.46 3.80
N ASP A 504 -28.40 -35.35 3.55
CA ASP A 504 -29.28 -35.25 2.38
C ASP A 504 -30.05 -33.94 2.39
N TYR A 505 -30.59 -33.56 3.54
CA TYR A 505 -31.28 -32.27 3.71
C TYR A 505 -30.32 -31.09 3.49
N ALA A 506 -29.08 -31.17 3.97
CA ALA A 506 -28.10 -30.11 3.74
C ALA A 506 -27.81 -29.95 2.24
N HIS A 507 -27.69 -31.04 1.48
CA HIS A 507 -27.52 -30.99 0.03
C HIS A 507 -28.76 -30.42 -0.68
N GLU A 508 -29.99 -30.75 -0.23
CA GLU A 508 -31.22 -30.14 -0.76
C GLU A 508 -31.25 -28.62 -0.53
N VAL A 509 -30.86 -28.17 0.66
CA VAL A 509 -30.78 -26.75 0.99
C VAL A 509 -29.70 -26.07 0.15
N CYS A 510 -28.51 -26.67 0.01
CA CYS A 510 -27.45 -26.13 -0.84
C CYS A 510 -27.90 -25.99 -2.30
N ALA A 511 -28.55 -27.00 -2.86
CA ALA A 511 -29.05 -26.96 -4.24
C ALA A 511 -30.02 -25.79 -4.47
N LYS A 512 -30.94 -25.52 -3.51
CA LYS A 512 -31.84 -24.35 -3.57
C LYS A 512 -31.10 -23.03 -3.53
N LEU A 513 -30.06 -22.93 -2.71
CA LEU A 513 -29.23 -21.72 -2.60
C LEU A 513 -28.45 -21.49 -3.89
N GLU A 514 -27.86 -22.54 -4.46
CA GLU A 514 -27.14 -22.49 -5.74
C GLU A 514 -28.06 -22.09 -6.90
N GLU A 515 -29.27 -22.67 -6.98
CA GLU A 515 -30.29 -22.30 -7.97
C GLU A 515 -30.68 -20.82 -7.87
N ALA A 516 -30.69 -20.26 -6.66
CA ALA A 516 -30.92 -18.83 -6.41
C ALA A 516 -29.68 -17.96 -6.72
N GLY A 517 -28.55 -18.54 -7.11
CA GLY A 517 -27.30 -17.80 -7.40
C GLY A 517 -26.48 -17.44 -6.16
N ILE A 518 -26.73 -18.06 -5.02
CA ILE A 518 -25.97 -17.87 -3.78
C ILE A 518 -24.78 -18.84 -3.76
N ARG A 519 -23.58 -18.32 -3.46
CA ARG A 519 -22.34 -19.14 -3.37
C ARG A 519 -22.32 -19.87 -2.03
N VAL A 520 -22.66 -21.16 -2.06
CA VAL A 520 -22.76 -22.02 -0.89
C VAL A 520 -21.79 -23.21 -0.99
N VAL A 521 -21.27 -23.65 0.16
CA VAL A 521 -20.46 -24.87 0.29
C VAL A 521 -21.10 -25.76 1.35
N CYS A 522 -21.35 -27.01 1.01
CA CYS A 522 -21.80 -28.03 1.96
C CYS A 522 -20.56 -28.74 2.57
N ASP A 523 -20.38 -28.60 3.88
CA ASP A 523 -19.30 -29.29 4.61
C ASP A 523 -19.83 -30.62 5.19
N ASP A 524 -19.89 -31.63 4.36
CA ASP A 524 -20.39 -32.97 4.69
C ASP A 524 -19.30 -33.92 5.21
N ARG A 525 -18.08 -33.38 5.49
CA ARG A 525 -16.99 -34.19 6.07
C ARG A 525 -17.41 -34.81 7.40
N ASP A 526 -16.85 -36.00 7.70
CA ASP A 526 -17.08 -36.69 8.97
C ASP A 526 -16.24 -36.06 10.09
N GLU A 527 -16.63 -34.84 10.49
CA GLU A 527 -15.97 -34.04 11.51
C GLU A 527 -16.98 -33.53 12.53
N LYS A 528 -16.51 -33.27 13.78
CA LYS A 528 -17.35 -32.70 14.82
C LYS A 528 -17.89 -31.34 14.43
N ILE A 529 -19.17 -31.08 14.66
CA ILE A 529 -19.82 -29.81 14.31
C ILE A 529 -19.06 -28.60 14.88
N GLY A 530 -18.53 -28.68 16.09
CA GLY A 530 -17.74 -27.60 16.69
C GLY A 530 -16.43 -27.29 15.94
N TYR A 531 -15.84 -28.29 15.27
CA TYR A 531 -14.68 -28.10 14.40
C TYR A 531 -15.09 -27.38 13.11
N LYS A 532 -16.13 -27.86 12.43
CA LYS A 532 -16.69 -27.26 11.23
C LYS A 532 -17.08 -25.78 11.43
N ILE A 533 -17.75 -25.46 12.55
CA ILE A 533 -18.12 -24.08 12.91
C ILE A 533 -16.87 -23.21 13.11
N ARG A 534 -15.83 -23.72 13.80
CA ARG A 534 -14.59 -22.97 14.02
C ARG A 534 -13.88 -22.68 12.71
N GLU A 535 -13.78 -23.66 11.83
CA GLU A 535 -13.15 -23.52 10.52
C GLU A 535 -13.91 -22.51 9.64
N ALA A 536 -15.22 -22.69 9.48
CA ALA A 536 -16.08 -21.77 8.73
C ALA A 536 -15.97 -20.31 9.22
N ARG A 537 -15.80 -20.12 10.55
CA ARG A 537 -15.71 -18.81 11.16
C ARG A 537 -14.31 -18.19 11.07
N SER A 538 -13.24 -18.98 11.29
CA SER A 538 -11.87 -18.46 11.50
C SER A 538 -10.99 -18.59 10.28
N ILE A 539 -11.24 -19.59 9.42
CA ILE A 539 -10.48 -19.84 8.18
C ILE A 539 -11.26 -19.30 6.99
N ASP A 540 -12.49 -19.80 6.76
CA ASP A 540 -13.30 -19.41 5.60
C ASP A 540 -13.96 -18.03 5.78
N ARG A 541 -14.16 -17.59 7.01
CA ARG A 541 -14.71 -16.27 7.40
C ARG A 541 -16.04 -15.95 6.72
N VAL A 542 -16.87 -16.99 6.52
CA VAL A 542 -18.14 -16.88 5.80
C VAL A 542 -19.12 -15.91 6.48
N PRO A 543 -19.96 -15.20 5.74
CA PRO A 543 -21.06 -14.41 6.30
C PRO A 543 -22.03 -15.25 7.11
N TYR A 544 -22.42 -16.41 6.58
CA TYR A 544 -23.45 -17.26 7.17
C TYR A 544 -23.04 -18.73 7.29
N MET A 545 -23.40 -19.34 8.40
CA MET A 545 -23.35 -20.79 8.62
C MET A 545 -24.77 -21.31 8.82
N LEU A 546 -25.14 -22.38 8.10
CA LEU A 546 -26.39 -23.10 8.32
C LEU A 546 -26.08 -24.35 9.15
N ILE A 547 -26.58 -24.40 10.37
CA ILE A 547 -26.42 -25.56 11.26
C ILE A 547 -27.65 -26.44 11.11
N LEU A 548 -27.47 -27.62 10.51
CA LEU A 548 -28.55 -28.47 10.09
C LEU A 548 -28.48 -29.80 10.86
N GLY A 549 -29.35 -29.96 11.83
CA GLY A 549 -29.54 -31.18 12.64
C GLY A 549 -30.86 -31.85 12.36
N GLU A 550 -31.15 -32.91 13.11
CA GLU A 550 -32.42 -33.67 12.96
C GLU A 550 -33.66 -32.80 13.19
N LYS A 551 -33.56 -31.78 14.06
CA LYS A 551 -34.67 -30.85 14.31
C LYS A 551 -35.01 -29.98 13.11
N GLU A 552 -33.98 -29.50 12.40
CA GLU A 552 -34.13 -28.72 11.18
C GLU A 552 -34.73 -29.57 10.06
N VAL A 553 -34.31 -30.85 9.96
CA VAL A 553 -34.87 -31.81 9.00
C VAL A 553 -36.36 -32.06 9.28
N GLU A 554 -36.74 -32.31 10.54
CA GLU A 554 -38.12 -32.57 10.93
C GLU A 554 -39.04 -31.34 10.73
N ALA A 555 -38.52 -30.14 11.02
CA ALA A 555 -39.22 -28.90 10.88
C ALA A 555 -39.26 -28.32 9.47
N GLY A 556 -38.39 -28.82 8.55
CA GLY A 556 -38.23 -28.28 7.21
C GLY A 556 -37.69 -26.83 7.19
N ASN A 557 -36.93 -26.44 8.21
CA ASN A 557 -36.34 -25.10 8.36
C ASN A 557 -34.81 -25.16 8.49
N ILE A 558 -34.19 -24.00 8.68
CA ILE A 558 -32.74 -23.89 8.83
C ILE A 558 -32.38 -23.04 10.05
N SER A 559 -31.31 -23.41 10.75
CA SER A 559 -30.70 -22.60 11.80
C SER A 559 -29.53 -21.79 11.21
N VAL A 560 -29.79 -20.50 11.00
CA VAL A 560 -28.81 -19.54 10.40
C VAL A 560 -28.01 -18.89 11.52
N ARG A 561 -26.68 -19.01 11.46
CA ARG A 561 -25.76 -18.32 12.34
C ARG A 561 -24.91 -17.34 11.54
N ASP A 562 -24.98 -16.08 11.92
CA ASP A 562 -24.16 -15.02 11.35
C ASP A 562 -22.81 -14.81 12.07
N ARG A 563 -22.08 -13.77 11.72
CA ARG A 563 -20.78 -13.41 12.31
C ARG A 563 -20.86 -12.88 13.75
N SER A 564 -22.04 -12.41 14.20
CA SER A 564 -22.28 -12.00 15.58
C SER A 564 -22.46 -13.21 16.54
N ASN A 565 -22.57 -14.42 15.99
CA ASN A 565 -22.95 -15.67 16.64
C ASN A 565 -24.45 -15.75 17.04
N GLU A 566 -25.25 -14.83 16.60
CA GLU A 566 -26.68 -14.98 16.74
C GLU A 566 -27.16 -16.11 15.84
N THR A 567 -28.05 -16.96 16.39
CA THR A 567 -28.65 -18.07 15.65
C THR A 567 -30.13 -17.82 15.56
N VAL A 568 -30.64 -17.75 14.34
CA VAL A 568 -32.08 -17.54 14.05
C VAL A 568 -32.58 -18.70 13.22
N GLN A 569 -33.78 -19.21 13.58
CA GLN A 569 -34.48 -20.21 12.76
C GLN A 569 -35.39 -19.51 11.74
N MET A 570 -35.31 -19.92 10.49
CA MET A 570 -36.18 -19.40 9.42
C MET A 570 -36.35 -20.46 8.32
N SER A 571 -37.24 -20.20 7.39
CA SER A 571 -37.38 -21.02 6.19
C SER A 571 -36.21 -20.77 5.22
N VAL A 572 -35.97 -21.72 4.30
CA VAL A 572 -34.98 -21.55 3.25
C VAL A 572 -35.31 -20.35 2.35
N ASP A 573 -36.59 -20.17 2.02
CA ASP A 573 -37.05 -19.09 1.13
C ASP A 573 -36.85 -17.69 1.77
N GLU A 574 -37.12 -17.54 3.07
CA GLU A 574 -36.82 -16.29 3.80
C GLU A 574 -35.32 -15.99 3.81
N PHE A 575 -34.50 -16.99 4.00
CA PHE A 575 -33.05 -16.84 3.97
C PHE A 575 -32.52 -16.46 2.58
N VAL A 576 -33.02 -17.13 1.53
CA VAL A 576 -32.70 -16.78 0.13
C VAL A 576 -33.04 -15.32 -0.13
N ALA A 577 -34.25 -14.88 0.21
CA ALA A 577 -34.68 -13.49 0.01
C ALA A 577 -33.76 -12.51 0.75
N LYS A 578 -33.38 -12.80 2.00
CA LYS A 578 -32.46 -11.99 2.79
C LYS A 578 -31.10 -11.86 2.11
N VAL A 579 -30.46 -12.98 1.73
CA VAL A 579 -29.12 -12.97 1.13
C VAL A 579 -29.13 -12.29 -0.24
N LEU A 580 -30.14 -12.50 -1.06
CA LEU A 580 -30.29 -11.82 -2.35
C LEU A 580 -30.46 -10.31 -2.22
N GLU A 581 -31.18 -9.84 -1.19
CA GLU A 581 -31.30 -8.39 -0.94
C GLU A 581 -29.96 -7.79 -0.50
N GLU A 582 -29.16 -8.47 0.35
CA GLU A 582 -27.81 -8.05 0.71
C GLU A 582 -26.88 -8.00 -0.52
N ILE A 583 -26.95 -8.99 -1.41
CA ILE A 583 -26.18 -9.01 -2.65
C ILE A 583 -26.58 -7.85 -3.55
N LYS A 584 -27.88 -7.61 -3.72
CA LYS A 584 -28.43 -6.55 -4.57
C LYS A 584 -28.09 -5.15 -4.05
N THR A 585 -28.19 -4.93 -2.76
CA THR A 585 -27.89 -3.64 -2.11
C THR A 585 -26.40 -3.46 -1.84
N ARG A 586 -25.63 -4.55 -1.99
CA ARG A 586 -24.19 -4.61 -1.63
C ARG A 586 -23.95 -4.19 -0.18
N ALA A 587 -24.81 -4.67 0.71
CA ALA A 587 -24.71 -4.46 2.16
C ALA A 587 -23.66 -5.39 2.81
#